data_910ddda22a407c5c52bea673b309688c
#
_entry.id   910ddda22a407c5c52bea673b309688c
#
_cell.length_a   1.000
_cell.length_b   1.000
_cell.length_c   1.000
_cell.angle_alpha   90.00
_cell.angle_beta   90.00
_cell.angle_gamma   90.00
#
_symmetry.space_group_name_H-M   'P 1'
#
loop_
_entity.id
_entity.type
_entity.pdbx_description
1 polymer ?
#
loop_
_entity_poly.entity_id
_entity_poly.type
_entity_poly.pdbx_seq_one_letter_code
_entity_poly.pdbx_strand_id
1 'polypeptide(L)'
;GYADSLGEYARKMSMNLQTLQNDINTEISSTVKQINAYAEQLASLTKQINSLEVYGGQANDLRDQRARILDELSALADVEVTEKVPETGSGLHQYIVALGGNILVDTYSYKTIYVETSATKDNQCDIQGLYGLKWSDGQTFNIRSTILGGKLQALFEIRDGNNGENFTAKLTDNGNGTCVGKDAKGKSTITLSAESITGANNCDLAKLSIPESNACLTIGGIDYKYDSFEVSVALDGTYTYTFTLSENLDATSTTNIEKAYKKGDSASIGDSVDFRGIPYYMSQLNEFIRTFSANVNQLQNAGYDMNNDHGVDLFVGLDSKTNKQMDMIELIRNTKDGYYYLNGSKVFSFSGNIDDSTDPTK
;
A
#
# COMPACT_ATOMS: atom_id res chain seq x y z
N GLY A 1 -27.73 -24.53 -1.12
CA GLY A 1 -27.69 -24.82 0.31
C GLY A 1 -26.88 -23.79 1.08
N TYR A 2 -26.55 -24.05 2.36
CA TYR A 2 -25.81 -23.09 3.20
C TYR A 2 -24.42 -22.70 2.64
N ALA A 3 -23.73 -23.63 1.97
CA ALA A 3 -22.45 -23.38 1.32
C ALA A 3 -22.57 -22.34 0.18
N ASP A 4 -23.59 -22.47 -0.65
CA ASP A 4 -23.87 -21.52 -1.74
C ASP A 4 -24.19 -20.13 -1.17
N SER A 5 -25.04 -20.11 -0.11
CA SER A 5 -25.41 -18.85 0.56
C SER A 5 -24.19 -18.15 1.18
N LEU A 6 -23.24 -18.89 1.74
CA LEU A 6 -21.99 -18.31 2.25
C LEU A 6 -21.13 -17.75 1.13
N GLY A 7 -21.00 -18.48 0.02
CA GLY A 7 -20.25 -18.02 -1.15
C GLY A 7 -20.85 -16.76 -1.76
N GLU A 8 -22.19 -16.69 -1.89
CA GLU A 8 -22.88 -15.50 -2.36
C GLU A 8 -22.72 -14.31 -1.41
N TYR A 9 -22.81 -14.53 -0.10
CA TYR A 9 -22.61 -13.50 0.91
C TYR A 9 -21.20 -12.93 0.85
N ALA A 10 -20.17 -13.78 0.78
CA ALA A 10 -18.79 -13.35 0.69
C ALA A 10 -18.53 -12.55 -0.60
N ARG A 11 -19.06 -13.02 -1.73
CA ARG A 11 -18.95 -12.30 -3.01
C ARG A 11 -19.61 -10.93 -2.94
N LYS A 12 -20.82 -10.85 -2.38
CA LYS A 12 -21.52 -9.58 -2.21
C LYS A 12 -20.76 -8.62 -1.30
N MET A 13 -20.19 -9.11 -0.21
CA MET A 13 -19.38 -8.30 0.70
C MET A 13 -18.11 -7.77 0.01
N SER A 14 -17.39 -8.63 -0.74
CA SER A 14 -16.24 -8.23 -1.54
C SER A 14 -16.61 -7.15 -2.57
N MET A 15 -17.71 -7.32 -3.30
CA MET A 15 -18.19 -6.32 -4.26
C MET A 15 -18.55 -4.99 -3.58
N ASN A 16 -19.17 -5.03 -2.40
CA ASN A 16 -19.52 -3.81 -1.65
C ASN A 16 -18.24 -3.07 -1.20
N LEU A 17 -17.20 -3.78 -0.75
CA LEU A 17 -15.92 -3.18 -0.37
C LEU A 17 -15.22 -2.55 -1.59
N GLN A 18 -15.24 -3.22 -2.75
CA GLN A 18 -14.69 -2.67 -3.99
C GLN A 18 -15.46 -1.42 -4.44
N THR A 19 -16.79 -1.44 -4.34
CA THR A 19 -17.62 -0.28 -4.66
C THR A 19 -17.28 0.88 -3.73
N LEU A 20 -17.19 0.63 -2.43
CA LEU A 20 -16.81 1.65 -1.45
C LEU A 20 -15.40 2.23 -1.73
N GLN A 21 -14.43 1.38 -2.10
CA GLN A 21 -13.09 1.83 -2.47
C GLN A 21 -13.12 2.75 -3.71
N ASN A 22 -13.95 2.42 -4.70
CA ASN A 22 -14.14 3.25 -5.90
C ASN A 22 -14.84 4.58 -5.60
N ASP A 23 -15.86 4.56 -4.73
CA ASP A 23 -16.58 5.78 -4.35
C ASP A 23 -15.65 6.75 -3.61
N ILE A 24 -14.83 6.24 -2.68
CA ILE A 24 -13.82 7.04 -1.99
C ILE A 24 -12.75 7.55 -2.96
N ASN A 25 -12.33 6.73 -3.91
CA ASN A 25 -11.38 7.16 -4.96
C ASN A 25 -11.95 8.34 -5.77
N THR A 26 -13.24 8.30 -6.09
CA THR A 26 -13.94 9.40 -6.77
C THR A 26 -14.05 10.64 -5.89
N GLU A 27 -14.33 10.46 -4.59
CA GLU A 27 -14.42 11.54 -3.62
C GLU A 27 -13.07 12.25 -3.42
N ILE A 28 -11.95 11.51 -3.45
CA ILE A 28 -10.59 12.10 -3.47
C ILE A 28 -10.43 13.05 -4.64
N SER A 29 -10.82 12.64 -5.85
CA SER A 29 -10.75 13.51 -7.03
C SER A 29 -11.60 14.76 -6.89
N SER A 30 -12.79 14.64 -6.32
CA SER A 30 -13.68 15.77 -6.03
C SER A 30 -13.08 16.72 -4.99
N THR A 31 -12.53 16.18 -3.91
CA THR A 31 -11.88 16.95 -2.84
C THR A 31 -10.67 17.72 -3.37
N VAL A 32 -9.84 17.10 -4.21
CA VAL A 32 -8.70 17.76 -4.85
C VAL A 32 -9.15 18.93 -5.74
N LYS A 33 -10.23 18.78 -6.49
CA LYS A 33 -10.80 19.88 -7.29
C LYS A 33 -11.26 21.04 -6.42
N GLN A 34 -11.87 20.76 -5.27
CA GLN A 34 -12.28 21.79 -4.31
C GLN A 34 -11.06 22.53 -3.72
N ILE A 35 -10.00 21.79 -3.32
CA ILE A 35 -8.75 22.39 -2.83
C ILE A 35 -8.16 23.34 -3.88
N ASN A 36 -8.08 22.92 -5.14
CA ASN A 36 -7.57 23.76 -6.23
C ASN A 36 -8.43 25.02 -6.45
N ALA A 37 -9.75 24.89 -6.38
CA ALA A 37 -10.66 26.04 -6.51
C ALA A 37 -10.49 27.02 -5.35
N TYR A 38 -10.30 26.54 -4.13
CA TYR A 38 -10.02 27.43 -2.99
C TYR A 38 -8.65 28.09 -3.08
N ALA A 39 -7.61 27.40 -3.57
CA ALA A 39 -6.30 27.97 -3.80
C ALA A 39 -6.37 29.16 -4.80
N GLU A 40 -7.10 28.99 -5.90
CA GLU A 40 -7.35 30.05 -6.89
C GLU A 40 -8.09 31.23 -6.28
N GLN A 41 -9.16 30.97 -5.52
CA GLN A 41 -9.96 32.02 -4.87
C GLN A 41 -9.13 32.78 -3.83
N LEU A 42 -8.32 32.12 -3.01
CA LEU A 42 -7.42 32.75 -2.04
C LEU A 42 -6.40 33.67 -2.71
N ALA A 43 -5.78 33.24 -3.80
CA ALA A 43 -4.86 34.07 -4.58
C ALA A 43 -5.57 35.30 -5.20
N SER A 44 -6.78 35.11 -5.74
CA SER A 44 -7.59 36.18 -6.33
C SER A 44 -8.04 37.20 -5.27
N LEU A 45 -8.54 36.73 -4.11
CA LEU A 45 -8.94 37.63 -3.01
C LEU A 45 -7.74 38.40 -2.45
N THR A 46 -6.60 37.74 -2.28
CA THR A 46 -5.37 38.41 -1.82
C THR A 46 -4.94 39.52 -2.79
N LYS A 47 -5.05 39.29 -4.11
CA LYS A 47 -4.79 40.31 -5.11
C LYS A 47 -5.75 41.50 -5.00
N GLN A 48 -7.04 41.24 -4.78
CA GLN A 48 -8.05 42.30 -4.62
C GLN A 48 -7.84 43.10 -3.32
N ILE A 49 -7.54 42.44 -2.22
CA ILE A 49 -7.21 43.07 -0.93
C ILE A 49 -6.02 44.00 -1.10
N ASN A 50 -4.91 43.50 -1.62
CA ASN A 50 -3.71 44.31 -1.81
C ASN A 50 -3.95 45.48 -2.77
N SER A 51 -4.75 45.29 -3.82
CA SER A 51 -5.09 46.36 -4.75
C SER A 51 -5.88 47.49 -4.09
N LEU A 52 -6.78 47.14 -3.16
CA LEU A 52 -7.59 48.12 -2.44
C LEU A 52 -6.76 48.85 -1.37
N GLU A 53 -5.95 48.11 -0.63
CA GLU A 53 -5.20 48.64 0.53
C GLU A 53 -3.99 49.48 0.12
N VAL A 54 -3.38 49.26 -1.05
CA VAL A 54 -2.34 50.14 -1.65
C VAL A 54 -2.83 51.57 -1.83
N TYR A 55 -4.13 51.75 -2.09
CA TYR A 55 -4.75 53.08 -2.25
C TYR A 55 -5.36 53.64 -0.96
N GLY A 56 -5.07 53.02 0.21
CA GLY A 56 -5.57 53.44 1.53
C GLY A 56 -6.99 53.03 1.83
N GLY A 57 -7.59 52.13 1.04
CA GLY A 57 -8.88 51.50 1.34
C GLY A 57 -8.79 50.49 2.46
N GLN A 58 -9.94 50.12 3.05
CA GLN A 58 -10.07 49.03 4.00
C GLN A 58 -10.78 47.85 3.35
N ALA A 59 -10.15 46.69 3.27
CA ALA A 59 -10.64 45.50 2.58
C ALA A 59 -11.32 44.49 3.50
N ASN A 60 -12.04 44.98 4.54
CA ASN A 60 -12.60 44.08 5.59
C ASN A 60 -13.48 42.96 5.01
N ASP A 61 -14.42 43.27 4.13
CA ASP A 61 -15.33 42.28 3.55
C ASP A 61 -14.56 41.24 2.71
N LEU A 62 -13.51 41.64 2.01
CA LEU A 62 -12.67 40.71 1.26
C LEU A 62 -11.79 39.83 2.17
N ARG A 63 -11.33 40.40 3.29
CA ARG A 63 -10.62 39.62 4.32
C ARG A 63 -11.52 38.59 4.98
N ASP A 64 -12.77 38.96 5.29
CA ASP A 64 -13.77 38.03 5.85
C ASP A 64 -14.10 36.89 4.86
N GLN A 65 -14.22 37.23 3.57
CA GLN A 65 -14.39 36.21 2.52
C GLN A 65 -13.18 35.28 2.43
N ARG A 66 -11.95 35.84 2.48
CA ARG A 66 -10.72 35.06 2.46
C ARG A 66 -10.63 34.14 3.66
N ALA A 67 -10.97 34.61 4.86
CA ALA A 67 -11.00 33.81 6.07
C ALA A 67 -11.98 32.64 5.97
N ARG A 68 -13.20 32.90 5.46
CA ARG A 68 -14.19 31.84 5.26
C ARG A 68 -13.70 30.76 4.29
N ILE A 69 -13.09 31.13 3.18
CA ILE A 69 -12.54 30.15 2.21
C ILE A 69 -11.39 29.37 2.84
N LEU A 70 -10.58 30.01 3.67
CA LEU A 70 -9.53 29.32 4.41
C LEU A 70 -10.09 28.30 5.39
N ASP A 71 -11.18 28.65 6.11
CA ASP A 71 -11.86 27.70 7.00
C ASP A 71 -12.43 26.50 6.23
N GLU A 72 -13.02 26.74 5.06
CA GLU A 72 -13.51 25.66 4.19
C GLU A 72 -12.37 24.80 3.65
N LEU A 73 -11.23 25.38 3.32
CA LEU A 73 -10.03 24.66 2.89
C LEU A 73 -9.44 23.83 4.05
N SER A 74 -9.38 24.39 5.25
CA SER A 74 -8.85 23.69 6.45
C SER A 74 -9.66 22.46 6.84
N ALA A 75 -10.95 22.42 6.50
CA ALA A 75 -11.77 21.22 6.67
C ALA A 75 -11.38 20.10 5.69
N LEU A 76 -10.83 20.46 4.53
CA LEU A 76 -10.41 19.48 3.53
C LEU A 76 -9.01 18.95 3.77
N ALA A 77 -8.09 19.78 4.22
CA ALA A 77 -6.71 19.42 4.53
C ALA A 77 -6.12 20.40 5.55
N ASP A 78 -5.14 19.96 6.33
CA ASP A 78 -4.44 20.83 7.26
C ASP A 78 -3.59 21.85 6.51
N VAL A 79 -3.75 23.12 6.84
CA VAL A 79 -3.09 24.24 6.17
C VAL A 79 -2.42 25.18 7.16
N GLU A 80 -1.21 25.58 6.84
CA GLU A 80 -0.48 26.61 7.56
C GLU A 80 -0.55 27.93 6.80
N VAL A 81 -0.89 29.01 7.52
CA VAL A 81 -1.01 30.37 6.94
C VAL A 81 0.05 31.28 7.53
N THR A 82 0.76 31.96 6.66
CA THR A 82 1.71 33.01 7.02
C THR A 82 1.33 34.30 6.31
N GLU A 83 0.96 35.34 7.07
CA GLU A 83 0.76 36.71 6.55
C GLU A 83 1.89 37.62 7.03
N LYS A 84 2.59 38.24 6.10
CA LYS A 84 3.66 39.20 6.41
C LYS A 84 3.25 40.57 5.91
N VAL A 85 3.25 41.52 6.84
CA VAL A 85 3.04 42.93 6.54
C VAL A 85 4.40 43.60 6.41
N PRO A 86 4.70 44.31 5.31
CA PRO A 86 5.94 45.03 5.16
C PRO A 86 6.10 46.11 6.24
N GLU A 87 7.29 46.20 6.85
CA GLU A 87 7.60 47.26 7.85
C GLU A 87 7.52 48.66 7.33
N THR A 88 7.61 48.85 6.03
CA THR A 88 7.63 50.16 5.35
C THR A 88 6.31 50.43 4.65
N GLY A 89 5.19 50.50 5.33
CA GLY A 89 3.92 51.11 4.90
C GLY A 89 3.47 50.97 3.41
N SER A 90 4.00 50.03 2.64
CA SER A 90 3.73 49.86 1.23
C SER A 90 2.37 49.18 0.93
N GLY A 91 1.60 48.80 1.97
CA GLY A 91 0.27 48.22 1.81
C GLY A 91 0.20 46.84 1.16
N LEU A 92 1.33 46.27 0.71
CA LEU A 92 1.37 44.96 0.04
C LEU A 92 1.61 43.86 1.06
N HIS A 93 0.57 43.08 1.36
CA HIS A 93 0.66 41.92 2.26
C HIS A 93 1.11 40.69 1.48
N GLN A 94 2.14 40.01 1.99
CA GLN A 94 2.47 38.69 1.51
C GLN A 94 1.61 37.68 2.26
N TYR A 95 0.87 36.87 1.54
CA TYR A 95 -0.04 35.86 2.09
C TYR A 95 0.32 34.50 1.53
N ILE A 96 0.82 33.61 2.39
CA ILE A 96 1.29 32.28 2.02
C ILE A 96 0.41 31.26 2.71
N VAL A 97 -0.11 30.30 1.95
CA VAL A 97 -0.82 29.12 2.45
C VAL A 97 -0.04 27.89 2.04
N ALA A 98 0.42 27.13 3.02
CA ALA A 98 1.08 25.84 2.81
C ALA A 98 0.12 24.68 3.14
N LEU A 99 0.22 23.61 2.38
CA LEU A 99 -0.53 22.36 2.55
C LEU A 99 0.45 21.20 2.57
N GLY A 100 0.44 20.42 3.66
CA GLY A 100 1.38 19.30 3.82
C GLY A 100 2.85 19.70 3.72
N GLY A 101 3.21 20.90 4.19
CA GLY A 101 4.57 21.44 4.13
C GLY A 101 4.97 22.05 2.80
N ASN A 102 4.11 22.04 1.77
CA ASN A 102 4.37 22.64 0.47
C ASN A 102 3.50 23.88 0.24
N ILE A 103 4.05 24.88 -0.42
CA ILE A 103 3.32 26.13 -0.71
C ILE A 103 2.22 25.83 -1.74
N LEU A 104 0.96 26.02 -1.34
CA LEU A 104 -0.22 25.95 -2.19
C LEU A 104 -0.55 27.31 -2.81
N VAL A 105 -0.51 28.38 -2.00
CA VAL A 105 -0.74 29.76 -2.43
C VAL A 105 0.43 30.63 -1.99
N ASP A 106 0.97 31.43 -2.90
CA ASP A 106 1.97 32.45 -2.63
C ASP A 106 1.47 33.79 -3.17
N THR A 107 0.84 34.53 -2.31
CA THR A 107 0.28 35.88 -2.51
C THR A 107 -0.67 35.95 -3.71
N TYR A 108 -0.16 35.92 -4.94
CA TYR A 108 -0.94 36.06 -6.20
C TYR A 108 -0.86 34.79 -7.07
N SER A 109 0.05 33.89 -6.75
CA SER A 109 0.22 32.64 -7.46
C SER A 109 -0.27 31.47 -6.63
N TYR A 110 -0.66 30.41 -7.29
CA TYR A 110 -1.07 29.18 -6.62
C TYR A 110 -0.58 27.97 -7.41
N LYS A 111 -0.32 26.89 -6.70
CA LYS A 111 -0.08 25.56 -7.27
C LYS A 111 -1.37 24.77 -7.27
N THR A 112 -1.50 23.86 -8.22
CA THR A 112 -2.62 22.91 -8.24
C THR A 112 -2.12 21.51 -7.97
N ILE A 113 -3.01 20.70 -7.43
CA ILE A 113 -2.83 19.26 -7.25
C ILE A 113 -3.64 18.57 -8.34
N TYR A 114 -3.09 17.53 -8.95
CA TYR A 114 -3.84 16.71 -9.89
C TYR A 114 -3.80 15.23 -9.49
N VAL A 115 -4.82 14.50 -9.88
CA VAL A 115 -4.91 13.07 -9.69
C VAL A 115 -4.24 12.33 -10.83
N GLU A 116 -3.43 11.34 -10.51
CA GLU A 116 -2.81 10.44 -11.46
C GLU A 116 -3.33 9.02 -11.21
N THR A 117 -3.77 8.36 -12.25
CA THR A 117 -4.23 6.98 -12.13
C THR A 117 -3.04 6.04 -12.03
N SER A 118 -2.96 5.26 -10.95
CA SER A 118 -1.94 4.22 -10.81
C SER A 118 -2.13 3.12 -11.87
N ALA A 119 -1.04 2.77 -12.55
CA ALA A 119 -1.03 1.66 -13.49
C ALA A 119 -0.95 0.29 -12.78
N THR A 120 -0.42 0.27 -11.58
CA THR A 120 -0.22 -0.93 -10.75
C THR A 120 -1.11 -0.88 -9.51
N LYS A 121 -1.43 -2.04 -8.97
CA LYS A 121 -2.11 -2.18 -7.69
C LYS A 121 -1.07 -2.32 -6.59
N ASP A 122 -1.28 -1.68 -5.45
CA ASP A 122 -0.43 -1.87 -4.27
C ASP A 122 -0.76 -3.19 -3.57
N ASN A 123 -2.03 -3.61 -3.62
CA ASN A 123 -2.51 -4.87 -3.10
C ASN A 123 -3.36 -5.58 -4.16
N GLN A 124 -3.33 -6.90 -4.19
CA GLN A 124 -4.14 -7.71 -5.13
C GLN A 124 -5.65 -7.49 -4.95
N CYS A 125 -6.07 -7.17 -3.73
CA CYS A 125 -7.46 -6.88 -3.40
C CYS A 125 -7.95 -5.52 -3.90
N ASP A 126 -7.04 -4.59 -4.24
CA ASP A 126 -7.39 -3.26 -4.71
C ASP A 126 -8.15 -3.31 -6.04
N ILE A 127 -9.02 -2.34 -6.23
CA ILE A 127 -9.54 -2.06 -7.57
C ILE A 127 -8.41 -1.51 -8.46
N GLN A 128 -8.57 -1.64 -9.75
CA GLN A 128 -7.62 -1.05 -10.70
C GLN A 128 -7.88 0.45 -10.85
N GLY A 129 -6.80 1.23 -11.00
CA GLY A 129 -6.91 2.66 -11.31
C GLY A 129 -7.15 3.55 -10.10
N LEU A 130 -6.60 3.19 -8.93
CA LEU A 130 -6.59 4.08 -7.77
C LEU A 130 -5.78 5.35 -8.07
N TYR A 131 -6.25 6.48 -7.54
CA TYR A 131 -5.62 7.77 -7.75
C TYR A 131 -4.47 7.99 -6.77
N GLY A 132 -3.30 8.33 -7.31
CA GLY A 132 -2.23 9.03 -6.62
C GLY A 132 -2.36 10.54 -6.84
N LEU A 133 -1.59 11.33 -6.10
CA LEU A 133 -1.58 12.79 -6.22
C LEU A 133 -0.20 13.28 -6.64
N LYS A 134 -0.18 14.32 -7.46
CA LYS A 134 1.02 15.07 -7.83
C LYS A 134 0.75 16.56 -7.81
N TRP A 135 1.80 17.32 -7.53
CA TRP A 135 1.79 18.76 -7.69
C TRP A 135 1.92 19.15 -9.18
N SER A 136 1.43 20.34 -9.53
CA SER A 136 1.50 20.88 -10.90
C SER A 136 2.92 21.06 -11.44
N ASP A 137 3.92 21.07 -10.58
CA ASP A 137 5.34 21.08 -10.94
C ASP A 137 5.93 19.67 -11.16
N GLY A 138 5.10 18.61 -11.06
CA GLY A 138 5.49 17.23 -11.25
C GLY A 138 6.04 16.53 -9.99
N GLN A 139 6.16 17.23 -8.87
CA GLN A 139 6.58 16.64 -7.61
C GLN A 139 5.50 15.68 -7.08
N THR A 140 5.92 14.58 -6.47
CA THR A 140 5.00 13.64 -5.83
C THR A 140 4.37 14.30 -4.60
N PHE A 141 3.05 14.18 -4.48
CA PHE A 141 2.34 14.62 -3.30
C PHE A 141 2.38 13.50 -2.25
N ASN A 142 2.92 13.78 -1.07
CA ASN A 142 2.99 12.78 -0.01
C ASN A 142 1.63 12.63 0.69
N ILE A 143 0.84 11.66 0.24
CA ILE A 143 -0.49 11.35 0.79
C ILE A 143 -0.45 10.72 2.18
N ARG A 144 0.70 10.23 2.62
CA ARG A 144 0.90 9.59 3.92
C ARG A 144 1.56 10.51 4.94
N SER A 145 1.73 11.78 4.61
CA SER A 145 2.25 12.77 5.54
C SER A 145 1.28 12.96 6.72
N THR A 146 1.78 12.83 7.93
CA THR A 146 1.02 13.12 9.16
C THR A 146 0.55 14.57 9.26
N ILE A 147 1.12 15.45 8.43
CA ILE A 147 0.81 16.89 8.35
C ILE A 147 -0.34 17.16 7.36
N LEU A 148 -0.83 16.16 6.62
CA LEU A 148 -1.86 16.39 5.61
C LEU A 148 -3.21 16.76 6.23
N GLY A 149 -3.63 16.05 7.28
CA GLY A 149 -4.86 16.31 8.04
C GLY A 149 -6.15 16.33 7.23
N GLY A 150 -7.24 16.64 7.88
CA GLY A 150 -8.53 16.93 7.28
C GLY A 150 -9.20 15.76 6.54
N LYS A 151 -10.19 16.11 5.71
CA LYS A 151 -10.97 15.14 4.92
C LYS A 151 -10.10 14.34 3.94
N LEU A 152 -9.12 14.99 3.31
CA LEU A 152 -8.29 14.33 2.29
C LEU A 152 -7.47 13.19 2.87
N GLN A 153 -6.85 13.40 4.04
CA GLN A 153 -6.12 12.34 4.74
C GLN A 153 -7.06 11.20 5.13
N ALA A 154 -8.21 11.51 5.72
CA ALA A 154 -9.20 10.50 6.13
C ALA A 154 -9.68 9.63 4.94
N LEU A 155 -9.86 10.22 3.77
CA LEU A 155 -10.23 9.48 2.57
C LEU A 155 -9.13 8.49 2.14
N PHE A 156 -7.85 8.87 2.20
CA PHE A 156 -6.74 7.95 1.93
C PHE A 156 -6.62 6.87 3.01
N GLU A 157 -6.80 7.22 4.28
CA GLU A 157 -6.77 6.25 5.38
C GLU A 157 -7.87 5.18 5.25
N ILE A 158 -9.06 5.56 4.83
CA ILE A 158 -10.16 4.61 4.60
C ILE A 158 -9.91 3.80 3.32
N ARG A 159 -9.48 4.45 2.23
CA ARG A 159 -9.28 3.80 0.93
C ARG A 159 -8.12 2.80 0.95
N ASP A 160 -6.99 3.21 1.51
CA ASP A 160 -5.72 2.49 1.45
C ASP A 160 -5.30 1.93 2.82
N GLY A 161 -5.50 2.69 3.89
CA GLY A 161 -5.06 2.33 5.23
C GLY A 161 -3.58 1.92 5.24
N ASN A 162 -3.28 0.78 5.85
CA ASN A 162 -1.95 0.18 5.89
C ASN A 162 -1.57 -0.60 4.61
N ASN A 163 -2.27 -0.36 3.49
CA ASN A 163 -2.02 -1.03 2.21
C ASN A 163 -0.58 -0.85 1.70
N GLY A 164 0.08 0.23 2.10
CA GLY A 164 1.48 0.46 1.80
C GLY A 164 2.46 -0.32 2.68
N GLU A 165 2.02 -0.84 3.82
CA GLU A 165 2.78 -1.77 4.65
C GLU A 165 2.63 -3.18 4.08
N ASN A 166 3.45 -3.49 3.08
CA ASN A 166 3.30 -4.72 2.31
C ASN A 166 3.93 -5.92 3.00
N PHE A 167 4.93 -5.72 3.86
CA PHE A 167 5.71 -6.81 4.42
C PHE A 167 6.47 -6.37 5.68
N THR A 168 6.48 -7.23 6.69
CA THR A 168 7.36 -7.13 7.87
C THR A 168 7.88 -8.52 8.23
N ALA A 169 9.20 -8.66 8.37
CA ALA A 169 9.83 -9.90 8.78
C ALA A 169 11.08 -9.66 9.62
N LYS A 170 11.47 -10.66 10.42
CA LYS A 170 12.68 -10.59 11.25
C LYS A 170 13.94 -10.79 10.42
N LEU A 171 14.97 -10.03 10.73
CA LEU A 171 16.32 -10.32 10.22
C LEU A 171 16.74 -11.71 10.70
N THR A 172 17.20 -12.55 9.78
CA THR A 172 17.59 -13.94 10.09
C THR A 172 18.93 -14.31 9.48
N ASP A 173 19.50 -15.39 10.00
CA ASP A 173 20.76 -15.96 9.52
C ASP A 173 20.63 -16.42 8.07
N ASN A 174 21.60 -16.07 7.22
CA ASN A 174 21.74 -16.54 5.85
C ASN A 174 22.47 -17.91 5.74
N GLY A 175 22.71 -18.57 6.86
CA GLY A 175 23.48 -19.83 6.96
C GLY A 175 24.97 -19.64 7.30
N ASN A 176 25.43 -18.40 7.47
CA ASN A 176 26.83 -18.08 7.80
C ASN A 176 26.98 -17.28 9.12
N GLY A 177 25.96 -17.23 9.97
CA GLY A 177 25.95 -16.49 11.23
C GLY A 177 25.72 -15.00 11.07
N THR A 178 25.23 -14.53 9.94
CA THR A 178 24.98 -13.14 9.59
C THR A 178 23.72 -13.02 8.75
N CYS A 179 23.02 -11.89 8.80
CA CYS A 179 21.89 -11.65 7.90
C CYS A 179 22.28 -10.96 6.60
N VAL A 180 23.51 -10.43 6.51
CA VAL A 180 24.06 -9.79 5.31
C VAL A 180 24.91 -10.79 4.54
N GLY A 181 24.70 -10.89 3.24
CA GLY A 181 25.44 -11.76 2.34
C GLY A 181 25.79 -11.09 1.02
N LYS A 182 26.21 -11.90 0.07
CA LYS A 182 26.41 -11.50 -1.31
C LYS A 182 25.85 -12.55 -2.25
N ASP A 183 25.22 -12.11 -3.34
CA ASP A 183 24.79 -12.99 -4.42
C ASP A 183 25.99 -13.47 -5.28
N ALA A 184 25.71 -14.33 -6.25
CA ALA A 184 26.73 -14.85 -7.19
C ALA A 184 27.40 -13.75 -8.04
N LYS A 185 26.80 -12.56 -8.14
CA LYS A 185 27.32 -11.39 -8.86
C LYS A 185 28.07 -10.42 -7.94
N GLY A 186 28.17 -10.73 -6.64
CA GLY A 186 28.83 -9.90 -5.64
C GLY A 186 27.99 -8.73 -5.12
N LYS A 187 26.69 -8.68 -5.43
CA LYS A 187 25.76 -7.71 -4.85
C LYS A 187 25.39 -8.07 -3.42
N SER A 188 25.26 -7.08 -2.58
CA SER A 188 24.84 -7.27 -1.18
C SER A 188 23.43 -7.81 -1.09
N THR A 189 23.22 -8.78 -0.20
CA THR A 189 21.93 -9.37 0.09
C THR A 189 21.58 -9.25 1.57
N ILE A 190 20.29 -9.19 1.88
CA ILE A 190 19.76 -9.19 3.24
C ILE A 190 18.72 -10.31 3.36
N THR A 191 18.85 -11.12 4.42
CA THR A 191 18.00 -12.29 4.64
C THR A 191 17.05 -12.05 5.79
N LEU A 192 15.77 -12.32 5.56
CA LEU A 192 14.67 -12.18 6.51
C LEU A 192 13.91 -13.50 6.63
N SER A 193 13.32 -13.77 7.79
CA SER A 193 12.37 -14.87 7.96
C SER A 193 11.02 -14.35 8.44
N ALA A 194 9.95 -14.76 7.77
CA ALA A 194 8.62 -14.67 8.33
C ALA A 194 8.41 -15.92 9.23
N GLU A 195 7.85 -15.71 10.42
CA GLU A 195 7.52 -16.83 11.30
C GLU A 195 6.58 -17.79 10.57
N SER A 196 6.80 -19.08 10.78
CA SER A 196 5.94 -20.14 10.25
C SER A 196 4.49 -19.81 10.54
N ILE A 197 3.77 -19.50 9.50
CA ILE A 197 2.34 -19.35 9.58
C ILE A 197 1.80 -20.77 9.41
N THR A 198 1.48 -21.41 10.52
CA THR A 198 0.99 -22.78 10.54
C THR A 198 -0.24 -22.94 9.66
N GLY A 199 -0.17 -23.81 8.68
CA GLY A 199 -1.32 -24.27 7.90
C GLY A 199 -1.93 -23.24 6.97
N ALA A 200 -3.22 -22.98 7.09
CA ALA A 200 -4.04 -22.17 6.17
C ALA A 200 -3.58 -20.72 5.93
N ASN A 201 -2.70 -20.18 6.77
CA ASN A 201 -2.16 -18.83 6.65
C ASN A 201 -1.03 -18.68 5.61
N ASN A 202 -0.56 -19.76 5.02
CA ASN A 202 0.45 -19.71 3.94
C ASN A 202 -0.05 -19.00 2.68
N CYS A 203 -1.32 -18.63 2.66
CA CYS A 203 -1.99 -17.95 1.56
C CYS A 203 -2.42 -16.52 1.92
N ASP A 204 -1.80 -15.87 2.90
CA ASP A 204 -2.02 -14.46 3.15
C ASP A 204 -1.42 -13.63 1.99
N LEU A 205 -2.25 -13.42 0.97
CA LEU A 205 -1.86 -12.67 -0.23
C LEU A 205 -1.57 -11.20 0.08
N ALA A 206 -2.08 -10.66 1.18
CA ALA A 206 -1.76 -9.30 1.60
C ALA A 206 -0.29 -9.18 2.02
N LYS A 207 0.25 -10.23 2.66
CA LYS A 207 1.69 -10.28 3.00
C LYS A 207 2.59 -10.66 1.81
N LEU A 208 2.00 -11.15 0.72
CA LEU A 208 2.71 -11.48 -0.51
C LEU A 208 2.74 -10.33 -1.53
N SER A 209 2.17 -9.18 -1.21
CA SER A 209 2.21 -7.96 -2.05
C SER A 209 3.55 -7.22 -1.96
N ILE A 210 4.67 -7.96 -1.99
CA ILE A 210 6.00 -7.35 -2.02
C ILE A 210 6.28 -6.90 -3.46
N PRO A 211 6.61 -5.62 -3.71
CA PRO A 211 7.05 -5.19 -5.03
C PRO A 211 8.25 -6.01 -5.52
N GLU A 212 8.21 -6.51 -6.75
CA GLU A 212 9.27 -7.35 -7.29
C GLU A 212 10.61 -6.62 -7.40
N SER A 213 10.57 -5.30 -7.63
CA SER A 213 11.76 -4.46 -7.78
C SER A 213 11.44 -2.98 -7.51
N ASN A 214 12.48 -2.18 -7.39
CA ASN A 214 12.39 -0.71 -7.19
C ASN A 214 11.67 -0.25 -5.93
N ALA A 215 11.57 -1.10 -4.91
CA ALA A 215 11.10 -0.74 -3.60
C ALA A 215 12.25 -0.69 -2.58
N CYS A 216 11.95 -0.21 -1.40
CA CYS A 216 12.92 -0.07 -0.31
C CYS A 216 12.58 -1.04 0.81
N LEU A 217 13.62 -1.63 1.38
CA LEU A 217 13.59 -2.40 2.60
C LEU A 217 14.05 -1.48 3.74
N THR A 218 13.17 -1.16 4.68
CA THR A 218 13.47 -0.29 5.82
C THR A 218 13.97 -1.09 7.01
N ILE A 219 15.14 -0.78 7.51
CA ILE A 219 15.76 -1.42 8.69
C ILE A 219 16.23 -0.31 9.64
N GLY A 220 15.69 -0.29 10.84
CA GLY A 220 16.05 0.71 11.84
C GLY A 220 15.82 2.16 11.37
N GLY A 221 14.82 2.39 10.51
CA GLY A 221 14.50 3.71 9.95
C GLY A 221 15.40 4.14 8.78
N ILE A 222 16.23 3.25 8.24
CA ILE A 222 17.06 3.49 7.05
C ILE A 222 16.55 2.64 5.91
N ASP A 223 16.37 3.26 4.74
CA ASP A 223 15.86 2.61 3.53
C ASP A 223 16.99 2.06 2.68
N TYR A 224 16.88 0.78 2.32
CA TYR A 224 17.79 0.06 1.44
C TYR A 224 17.03 -0.37 0.19
N LYS A 225 17.33 0.26 -0.94
CA LYS A 225 16.70 -0.07 -2.22
C LYS A 225 17.14 -1.46 -2.68
N TYR A 226 16.17 -2.27 -3.17
CA TYR A 226 16.46 -3.59 -3.70
C TYR A 226 16.04 -3.73 -5.17
N ASP A 227 16.72 -4.60 -5.92
CA ASP A 227 16.44 -4.90 -7.33
C ASP A 227 15.53 -6.13 -7.48
N SER A 228 15.66 -7.09 -6.57
CA SER A 228 14.93 -8.35 -6.61
C SER A 228 14.93 -9.02 -5.24
N PHE A 229 14.07 -9.99 -5.06
CA PHE A 229 14.11 -10.89 -3.90
C PHE A 229 13.79 -12.32 -4.31
N GLU A 230 14.22 -13.25 -3.48
CA GLU A 230 13.98 -14.67 -3.60
C GLU A 230 13.35 -15.19 -2.31
N VAL A 231 12.46 -16.18 -2.44
CA VAL A 231 11.82 -16.81 -1.29
C VAL A 231 12.16 -18.28 -1.28
N SER A 232 12.63 -18.79 -0.16
CA SER A 232 12.77 -20.22 0.10
C SER A 232 11.84 -20.64 1.21
N VAL A 233 11.22 -21.80 1.06
CA VAL A 233 10.31 -22.39 2.03
C VAL A 233 10.93 -23.65 2.58
N ALA A 234 11.12 -23.71 3.90
CA ALA A 234 11.63 -24.90 4.57
C ALA A 234 10.49 -25.91 4.82
N LEU A 235 10.85 -27.17 5.04
CA LEU A 235 9.89 -28.25 5.30
C LEU A 235 9.01 -28.02 6.55
N ASP A 236 9.48 -27.20 7.49
CA ASP A 236 8.72 -26.78 8.67
C ASP A 236 7.74 -25.62 8.41
N GLY A 237 7.67 -25.15 7.15
CA GLY A 237 6.82 -24.03 6.74
C GLY A 237 7.41 -22.64 7.01
N THR A 238 8.69 -22.55 7.37
CA THR A 238 9.37 -21.26 7.54
C THR A 238 9.70 -20.65 6.18
N TYR A 239 9.29 -19.40 5.98
CA TYR A 239 9.60 -18.61 4.78
C TYR A 239 10.84 -17.77 5.02
N THR A 240 11.85 -17.92 4.16
CA THR A 240 13.05 -17.11 4.17
C THR A 240 13.09 -16.25 2.91
N TYR A 241 13.22 -14.95 3.08
CA TYR A 241 13.29 -13.95 2.02
C TYR A 241 14.72 -13.43 1.91
N THR A 242 15.29 -13.47 0.72
CA THR A 242 16.63 -12.93 0.46
C THR A 242 16.49 -11.79 -0.55
N PHE A 243 16.70 -10.57 -0.09
CA PHE A 243 16.63 -9.36 -0.91
C PHE A 243 18.00 -9.04 -1.48
N THR A 244 18.10 -8.85 -2.80
CA THR A 244 19.31 -8.37 -3.47
C THR A 244 19.24 -6.87 -3.62
N LEU A 245 20.15 -6.15 -2.99
CA LEU A 245 20.15 -4.70 -2.95
C LEU A 245 20.61 -4.10 -4.29
N SER A 246 20.09 -2.92 -4.61
CA SER A 246 20.48 -2.16 -5.80
C SER A 246 21.92 -1.68 -5.70
N GLU A 247 22.36 -1.30 -4.50
CA GLU A 247 23.71 -0.84 -4.20
C GLU A 247 24.38 -1.75 -3.17
N ASN A 248 25.69 -1.86 -3.26
CA ASN A 248 26.47 -2.62 -2.29
C ASN A 248 26.54 -1.85 -0.97
N LEU A 249 26.36 -2.57 0.13
CA LEU A 249 26.50 -2.02 1.47
C LEU A 249 27.94 -1.61 1.75
N ASP A 250 28.12 -0.44 2.34
CA ASP A 250 29.37 -0.04 2.96
C ASP A 250 29.59 -0.74 4.32
N ALA A 251 30.78 -0.58 4.89
CA ALA A 251 31.11 -1.18 6.18
C ALA A 251 30.23 -0.69 7.32
N THR A 252 29.80 0.57 7.28
CA THR A 252 28.96 1.19 8.31
C THR A 252 27.54 0.65 8.26
N SER A 253 26.92 0.62 7.07
CA SER A 253 25.59 0.06 6.84
C SER A 253 25.55 -1.43 7.19
N THR A 254 26.56 -2.20 6.77
CA THR A 254 26.70 -3.61 7.15
C THR A 254 26.72 -3.78 8.67
N THR A 255 27.53 -2.98 9.36
CA THR A 255 27.63 -3.05 10.83
C THR A 255 26.30 -2.71 11.51
N ASN A 256 25.57 -1.72 11.00
CA ASN A 256 24.28 -1.30 11.56
C ASN A 256 23.21 -2.39 11.36
N ILE A 257 23.13 -3.00 10.18
CA ILE A 257 22.21 -4.11 9.90
C ILE A 257 22.54 -5.32 10.79
N GLU A 258 23.81 -5.66 10.94
CA GLU A 258 24.23 -6.77 11.80
C GLU A 258 23.94 -6.51 13.30
N LYS A 259 23.99 -5.25 13.76
CA LYS A 259 23.55 -4.89 15.11
C LYS A 259 22.04 -5.06 15.26
N ALA A 260 21.25 -4.64 14.26
CA ALA A 260 19.81 -4.83 14.22
C ALA A 260 19.45 -6.34 14.23
N TYR A 261 20.14 -7.15 13.44
CA TYR A 261 20.00 -8.60 13.43
C TYR A 261 20.24 -9.22 14.81
N LYS A 262 21.37 -8.88 15.45
CA LYS A 262 21.71 -9.41 16.81
C LYS A 262 20.72 -8.97 17.89
N LYS A 263 20.04 -7.84 17.67
CA LYS A 263 18.99 -7.35 18.55
C LYS A 263 17.64 -8.04 18.31
N GLY A 264 17.48 -8.72 17.19
CA GLY A 264 16.24 -9.36 16.77
C GLY A 264 15.24 -8.39 16.15
N ASP A 265 15.74 -7.29 15.58
CA ASP A 265 14.91 -6.30 14.91
C ASP A 265 14.32 -6.86 13.62
N SER A 266 13.22 -6.25 13.17
CA SER A 266 12.56 -6.57 11.92
C SER A 266 12.92 -5.56 10.82
N ALA A 267 12.79 -6.01 9.58
CA ALA A 267 12.77 -5.13 8.42
C ALA A 267 11.35 -5.05 7.87
N SER A 268 11.00 -3.94 7.25
CA SER A 268 9.68 -3.72 6.65
C SER A 268 9.79 -3.17 5.24
N ILE A 269 8.74 -3.37 4.44
CA ILE A 269 8.56 -2.77 3.13
C ILE A 269 7.24 -2.00 3.15
N GLY A 270 7.27 -0.75 2.67
CA GLY A 270 6.16 0.17 2.73
C GLY A 270 6.09 0.95 4.04
N ASP A 271 5.23 1.97 4.04
CA ASP A 271 5.02 2.83 5.20
C ASP A 271 4.13 2.14 6.23
N SER A 272 4.54 2.16 7.49
CA SER A 272 3.70 1.70 8.60
C SER A 272 2.63 2.74 8.91
N VAL A 273 1.36 2.34 8.83
CA VAL A 273 0.20 3.17 9.20
C VAL A 273 -0.72 2.40 10.14
N ASP A 274 -1.22 3.08 11.16
CA ASP A 274 -2.09 2.48 12.19
C ASP A 274 -3.50 2.15 11.66
N PHE A 275 -3.92 2.78 10.57
CA PHE A 275 -5.26 2.60 9.99
C PHE A 275 -5.33 1.38 9.10
N ARG A 276 -6.36 0.57 9.28
CA ARG A 276 -6.52 -0.71 8.57
C ARG A 276 -7.08 -0.57 7.15
N GLY A 277 -7.90 0.42 6.87
CA GLY A 277 -8.46 0.67 5.55
C GLY A 277 -9.25 -0.48 4.90
N ILE A 278 -9.81 -0.23 3.74
CA ILE A 278 -10.62 -1.21 2.98
C ILE A 278 -9.78 -2.46 2.60
N PRO A 279 -8.54 -2.36 2.11
CA PRO A 279 -7.76 -3.52 1.68
C PRO A 279 -7.52 -4.54 2.79
N TYR A 280 -7.36 -4.08 4.03
CA TYR A 280 -7.24 -4.97 5.18
C TYR A 280 -8.49 -5.86 5.34
N TYR A 281 -9.68 -5.27 5.30
CA TYR A 281 -10.93 -6.04 5.45
C TYR A 281 -11.18 -6.97 4.27
N MET A 282 -10.79 -6.58 3.06
CA MET A 282 -10.84 -7.44 1.88
C MET A 282 -9.91 -8.64 2.02
N SER A 283 -8.70 -8.43 2.51
CA SER A 283 -7.73 -9.49 2.79
C SER A 283 -8.24 -10.45 3.86
N GLN A 284 -8.81 -9.93 4.95
CA GLN A 284 -9.39 -10.75 6.02
C GLN A 284 -10.58 -11.59 5.53
N LEU A 285 -11.43 -11.03 4.68
CA LEU A 285 -12.55 -11.76 4.08
C LEU A 285 -12.03 -12.90 3.19
N ASN A 286 -11.01 -12.64 2.37
CA ASN A 286 -10.40 -13.63 1.49
C ASN A 286 -9.74 -14.75 2.30
N GLU A 287 -9.01 -14.41 3.36
CA GLU A 287 -8.38 -15.38 4.25
C GLU A 287 -9.42 -16.28 4.95
N PHE A 288 -10.49 -15.65 5.47
CA PHE A 288 -11.58 -16.40 6.09
C PHE A 288 -12.19 -17.43 5.12
N ILE A 289 -12.55 -17.00 3.91
CA ILE A 289 -13.18 -17.88 2.91
C ILE A 289 -12.24 -19.01 2.49
N ARG A 290 -10.95 -18.72 2.27
CA ARG A 290 -9.96 -19.75 1.94
C ARG A 290 -9.79 -20.78 3.04
N THR A 291 -9.55 -20.31 4.26
CA THR A 291 -9.36 -21.19 5.42
C THR A 291 -10.59 -22.05 5.67
N PHE A 292 -11.77 -21.45 5.61
CA PHE A 292 -13.03 -22.17 5.77
C PHE A 292 -13.20 -23.24 4.68
N SER A 293 -13.02 -22.85 3.41
CA SER A 293 -13.17 -23.75 2.26
C SER A 293 -12.17 -24.90 2.30
N ALA A 294 -10.90 -24.62 2.62
CA ALA A 294 -9.87 -25.64 2.72
C ALA A 294 -10.18 -26.66 3.84
N ASN A 295 -10.57 -26.18 5.01
CA ASN A 295 -10.91 -27.06 6.13
C ASN A 295 -12.14 -27.94 5.83
N VAL A 296 -13.18 -27.37 5.19
CA VAL A 296 -14.36 -28.15 4.82
C VAL A 296 -14.03 -29.18 3.74
N ASN A 297 -13.26 -28.81 2.71
CA ASN A 297 -12.82 -29.73 1.67
C ASN A 297 -11.96 -30.88 2.27
N GLN A 298 -11.04 -30.56 3.18
CA GLN A 298 -10.24 -31.58 3.85
C GLN A 298 -11.11 -32.59 4.64
N LEU A 299 -12.11 -32.10 5.36
CA LEU A 299 -13.06 -32.97 6.08
C LEU A 299 -13.89 -33.82 5.11
N GLN A 300 -14.35 -33.24 4.01
CA GLN A 300 -15.13 -33.92 2.99
C GLN A 300 -14.30 -35.00 2.29
N ASN A 301 -13.05 -34.70 1.94
CA ASN A 301 -12.16 -35.64 1.25
C ASN A 301 -11.66 -36.78 2.17
N ALA A 302 -11.65 -36.58 3.49
CA ALA A 302 -11.36 -37.62 4.46
C ALA A 302 -12.51 -38.63 4.61
N GLY A 303 -13.72 -38.29 4.15
CA GLY A 303 -14.88 -39.17 4.15
C GLY A 303 -14.87 -40.12 2.96
N TYR A 304 -15.71 -41.17 3.07
CA TYR A 304 -15.96 -42.16 2.01
C TYR A 304 -17.46 -42.18 1.69
N ASP A 305 -17.78 -42.34 0.45
CA ASP A 305 -19.16 -42.61 0.04
C ASP A 305 -19.57 -44.09 0.22
N MET A 306 -20.78 -44.43 -0.14
CA MET A 306 -21.28 -45.81 -0.03
C MET A 306 -20.57 -46.79 -0.98
N ASN A 307 -19.86 -46.32 -2.00
CA ASN A 307 -19.06 -47.09 -2.94
C ASN A 307 -17.60 -47.20 -2.49
N ASN A 308 -17.23 -46.63 -1.31
CA ASN A 308 -15.89 -46.58 -0.79
C ASN A 308 -14.95 -45.65 -1.62
N ASP A 309 -15.52 -44.69 -2.33
CA ASP A 309 -14.78 -43.63 -3.00
C ASP A 309 -14.58 -42.42 -2.03
N HIS A 310 -13.44 -41.76 -2.11
CA HIS A 310 -13.18 -40.54 -1.35
C HIS A 310 -14.17 -39.43 -1.71
N GLY A 311 -14.51 -38.60 -0.72
CA GLY A 311 -15.29 -37.39 -0.97
C GLY A 311 -14.58 -36.45 -1.95
N VAL A 312 -15.36 -35.62 -2.59
CA VAL A 312 -14.85 -34.59 -3.52
C VAL A 312 -14.96 -33.21 -2.87
N ASP A 313 -14.18 -32.24 -3.37
CA ASP A 313 -14.21 -30.88 -2.87
C ASP A 313 -15.61 -30.28 -2.97
N LEU A 314 -16.11 -29.75 -1.84
CA LEU A 314 -17.37 -29.04 -1.76
C LEU A 314 -17.25 -27.58 -2.24
N PHE A 315 -16.13 -26.96 -1.91
CA PHE A 315 -15.82 -25.60 -2.34
C PHE A 315 -14.76 -25.64 -3.43
N VAL A 316 -15.09 -25.08 -4.60
CA VAL A 316 -14.18 -24.96 -5.75
C VAL A 316 -14.12 -23.53 -6.21
N GLY A 317 -12.96 -23.07 -6.61
CA GLY A 317 -12.79 -21.79 -7.28
C GLY A 317 -13.11 -21.94 -8.77
N LEU A 318 -13.47 -20.83 -9.41
CA LEU A 318 -13.57 -20.76 -10.86
C LEU A 318 -12.56 -19.75 -11.38
N ASP A 319 -11.73 -20.17 -12.32
CA ASP A 319 -10.89 -19.25 -13.08
C ASP A 319 -11.78 -18.31 -13.89
N SER A 320 -11.68 -17.02 -13.64
CA SER A 320 -12.50 -15.99 -14.29
C SER A 320 -12.32 -15.90 -15.81
N LYS A 321 -11.19 -16.40 -16.34
CA LYS A 321 -10.86 -16.36 -17.78
C LYS A 321 -11.25 -17.65 -18.50
N THR A 322 -11.03 -18.78 -17.86
CA THR A 322 -11.22 -20.09 -18.48
C THR A 322 -12.51 -20.79 -18.05
N ASN A 323 -13.15 -20.28 -17.01
CA ASN A 323 -14.33 -20.86 -16.33
C ASN A 323 -14.13 -22.33 -15.91
N LYS A 324 -12.87 -22.72 -15.73
CA LYS A 324 -12.52 -24.06 -15.19
C LYS A 324 -12.54 -24.02 -13.68
N GLN A 325 -12.92 -25.15 -13.10
CA GLN A 325 -12.78 -25.35 -11.65
C GLN A 325 -11.31 -25.36 -11.29
N MET A 326 -10.99 -24.67 -10.20
CA MET A 326 -9.67 -24.61 -9.60
C MET A 326 -9.83 -24.99 -8.14
N ASP A 327 -8.83 -25.69 -7.61
CA ASP A 327 -8.76 -25.89 -6.17
C ASP A 327 -8.63 -24.53 -5.48
N MET A 328 -9.25 -24.38 -4.32
CA MET A 328 -9.25 -23.10 -3.59
C MET A 328 -7.83 -22.65 -3.18
N ILE A 329 -6.90 -23.60 -3.16
CA ILE A 329 -5.47 -23.38 -2.91
C ILE A 329 -4.69 -24.16 -3.97
N GLU A 330 -4.61 -23.61 -5.17
CA GLU A 330 -3.73 -24.16 -6.21
C GLU A 330 -2.52 -23.26 -6.39
N LEU A 331 -1.36 -23.75 -5.95
CA LEU A 331 -0.08 -23.16 -6.24
C LEU A 331 0.48 -23.81 -7.50
N ILE A 332 0.32 -23.16 -8.65
CA ILE A 332 0.75 -23.68 -9.94
C ILE A 332 2.10 -23.07 -10.30
N ARG A 333 3.10 -23.92 -10.49
CA ARG A 333 4.36 -23.51 -11.13
C ARG A 333 4.13 -23.35 -12.64
N ASN A 334 4.29 -22.14 -13.14
CA ASN A 334 4.30 -21.92 -14.57
C ASN A 334 5.66 -22.35 -15.15
N THR A 335 5.66 -23.42 -15.96
CA THR A 335 6.87 -24.00 -16.56
C THR A 335 7.55 -23.09 -17.61
N LYS A 336 6.87 -22.03 -18.08
CA LYS A 336 7.41 -21.13 -19.10
C LYS A 336 8.28 -20.03 -18.52
N ASP A 337 7.93 -19.49 -17.36
CA ASP A 337 8.63 -18.38 -16.71
C ASP A 337 9.27 -18.76 -15.37
N GLY A 338 9.01 -19.97 -14.88
CA GLY A 338 9.56 -20.49 -13.63
C GLY A 338 8.93 -19.93 -12.37
N TYR A 339 7.92 -19.08 -12.50
CA TYR A 339 7.23 -18.48 -11.35
C TYR A 339 6.07 -19.34 -10.86
N TYR A 340 5.73 -19.18 -9.58
CA TYR A 340 4.53 -19.75 -9.00
C TYR A 340 3.36 -18.78 -9.11
N TYR A 341 2.19 -19.33 -9.36
CA TYR A 341 0.94 -18.59 -9.43
C TYR A 341 -0.03 -19.16 -8.40
N LEU A 342 -0.51 -18.32 -7.50
CA LEU A 342 -1.55 -18.65 -6.56
C LEU A 342 -2.88 -18.09 -7.11
N ASN A 343 -3.80 -19.00 -7.45
CA ASN A 343 -5.09 -18.63 -8.06
C ASN A 343 -4.93 -17.69 -9.28
N GLY A 344 -3.92 -17.95 -10.13
CA GLY A 344 -3.67 -17.19 -11.34
C GLY A 344 -2.90 -15.88 -11.16
N SER A 345 -2.56 -15.48 -9.93
CA SER A 345 -1.70 -14.33 -9.65
C SER A 345 -0.27 -14.77 -9.45
N LYS A 346 0.66 -14.11 -10.15
CA LYS A 346 2.11 -14.35 -10.00
C LYS A 346 2.52 -14.01 -8.57
N VAL A 347 3.08 -14.99 -7.85
CA VAL A 347 3.38 -14.84 -6.45
C VAL A 347 4.86 -14.59 -6.22
N PHE A 348 5.76 -15.45 -6.73
CA PHE A 348 7.21 -15.34 -6.54
C PHE A 348 7.99 -16.24 -7.48
N SER A 349 9.31 -15.97 -7.64
CA SER A 349 10.29 -17.00 -8.01
C SER A 349 10.74 -17.70 -6.72
N PHE A 350 10.47 -18.98 -6.62
CA PHE A 350 11.03 -19.78 -5.53
C PHE A 350 12.42 -20.26 -5.95
N SER A 351 13.46 -19.90 -5.17
CA SER A 351 14.74 -20.57 -5.22
C SER A 351 14.82 -21.55 -4.06
N GLY A 352 14.40 -22.73 -4.25
CA GLY A 352 14.50 -23.81 -3.26
C GLY A 352 14.06 -25.12 -3.88
N ASN A 353 14.67 -26.22 -3.48
CA ASN A 353 14.25 -27.57 -3.83
C ASN A 353 12.82 -27.82 -3.32
N ILE A 354 11.85 -27.31 -4.05
CA ILE A 354 10.56 -28.01 -4.04
C ILE A 354 10.84 -29.24 -4.90
N ASP A 355 10.96 -30.36 -4.21
CA ASP A 355 11.06 -31.67 -4.85
C ASP A 355 9.95 -31.71 -5.89
N ASP A 356 10.31 -32.05 -7.14
CA ASP A 356 9.40 -32.14 -8.29
C ASP A 356 8.43 -33.33 -8.14
N SER A 357 8.15 -33.71 -6.88
CA SER A 357 7.12 -34.68 -6.56
C SER A 357 5.77 -34.07 -6.85
N THR A 358 4.98 -34.77 -7.64
CA THR A 358 3.61 -34.42 -8.07
C THR A 358 2.60 -34.28 -6.91
N ASP A 359 3.08 -34.09 -5.69
CA ASP A 359 2.28 -33.89 -4.48
C ASP A 359 2.39 -32.44 -4.01
N PRO A 360 1.38 -31.60 -4.27
CA PRO A 360 1.36 -30.20 -3.88
C PRO A 360 1.24 -29.98 -2.36
N THR A 361 1.18 -31.06 -1.56
CA THR A 361 1.07 -31.00 -0.11
C THR A 361 2.40 -31.29 0.62
N LYS A 362 3.48 -31.48 -0.13
CA LYS A 362 4.83 -31.71 0.43
C LYS A 362 5.78 -30.60 0.13
#